data_990e918c705a6d50ecb6fc5102b20d0d
#
_entry.id   990e918c705a6d50ecb6fc5102b20d0d
#
_cell.length_a   1.000
_cell.length_b   1.000
_cell.length_c   1.000
_cell.angle_alpha   90.00
_cell.angle_beta   90.00
_cell.angle_gamma   90.00
#
_symmetry.space_group_name_H-M   'P 1'
#
loop_
_entity.id
_entity.type
_entity.pdbx_description
1 polymer ?
#
loop_
_entity_poly.entity_id
_entity_poly.type
_entity_poly.pdbx_seq_one_letter_code
_entity_poly.pdbx_strand_id
1 'polypeptide(L)'
;MTTTTPQARAPMSGKAIARSQFDRAADLINLEAYMRSILTAPFREVQVELPVRMDDGRIEVFTGYRIQHNGARGPCKGGIRYHPEADKDEVLGLATIMTWKTALMDIPFGGAKGGIQVDPRKLSKLELERLTRRFTQRISIVLGPYRDIPAPDVNTNAQVMAWILDEYSSRQGYTPAVVTGKPVALGGSLGREEATGRGVMYVMSEYARDYGIPLKGGRVVIQGFGNVGSHLARLLDAEEGAKVIAVSDVDGGIVNEKGLDLPGLLKHVSERRPVGEWKGGKAITNEELWTIPCDWLVPAALGGVITKEANARTIDCKVVVEGANEPTTPTADAILEERGIAVIPDFLANAGGVTVSYYEWAQNLQQYRWTHEQVNRELKATITKAYAAVRDLSKQKKATFRTAAYAIALQRVADAERLRGN
;
A
#
# COMPACT_ATOMS: atom_id res chain seq x y z
N MET A 1 -8.44 27.22 -41.62
CA MET A 1 -8.33 25.85 -41.07
C MET A 1 -7.66 25.95 -39.71
N THR A 2 -8.46 25.99 -38.67
CA THR A 2 -7.98 26.05 -37.27
C THR A 2 -7.66 24.66 -36.80
N THR A 3 -6.37 24.37 -36.65
CA THR A 3 -5.86 23.12 -36.06
C THR A 3 -6.12 23.14 -34.54
N THR A 4 -7.15 22.46 -34.12
CA THR A 4 -7.38 22.16 -32.70
C THR A 4 -6.33 21.17 -32.22
N THR A 5 -5.41 21.65 -31.40
CA THR A 5 -4.45 20.78 -30.63
C THR A 5 -5.28 19.87 -29.71
N PRO A 6 -5.02 18.56 -29.66
CA PRO A 6 -5.73 17.69 -28.74
C PRO A 6 -5.36 18.09 -27.31
N GLN A 7 -6.35 18.51 -26.52
CA GLN A 7 -6.18 18.70 -25.09
C GLN A 7 -5.74 17.37 -24.48
N ALA A 8 -4.59 17.35 -23.83
CA ALA A 8 -4.16 16.23 -23.03
C ALA A 8 -5.25 15.94 -21.98
N ARG A 9 -5.84 14.76 -22.03
CA ARG A 9 -6.79 14.31 -21.01
C ARG A 9 -6.08 14.32 -19.66
N ALA A 10 -6.69 14.97 -18.67
CA ALA A 10 -6.22 14.93 -17.29
C ALA A 10 -6.00 13.45 -16.83
N PRO A 11 -4.98 13.17 -16.03
CA PRO A 11 -4.73 11.81 -15.53
C PRO A 11 -5.98 11.29 -14.81
N MET A 12 -6.31 10.01 -15.01
CA MET A 12 -7.45 9.38 -14.35
C MET A 12 -7.26 9.45 -12.84
N SER A 13 -8.29 9.85 -12.09
CA SER A 13 -8.26 9.80 -10.63
C SER A 13 -8.14 8.35 -10.12
N GLY A 14 -7.54 8.14 -8.95
CA GLY A 14 -7.45 6.81 -8.32
C GLY A 14 -8.82 6.12 -8.22
N LYS A 15 -9.90 6.89 -7.97
CA LYS A 15 -11.29 6.40 -7.99
C LYS A 15 -11.71 5.83 -9.35
N ALA A 16 -11.32 6.46 -10.45
CA ALA A 16 -11.64 5.99 -11.80
C ALA A 16 -10.84 4.73 -12.17
N ILE A 17 -9.60 4.63 -11.70
CA ILE A 17 -8.74 3.45 -11.85
C ILE A 17 -9.35 2.26 -11.10
N ALA A 18 -9.63 2.43 -9.82
CA ALA A 18 -10.25 1.41 -8.97
C ALA A 18 -11.59 0.93 -9.55
N ARG A 19 -12.40 1.84 -10.10
CA ARG A 19 -13.68 1.51 -10.74
C ARG A 19 -13.51 0.63 -11.97
N SER A 20 -12.57 0.94 -12.86
CA SER A 20 -12.32 0.15 -14.06
C SER A 20 -11.91 -1.29 -13.75
N GLN A 21 -11.04 -1.48 -12.74
CA GLN A 21 -10.61 -2.82 -12.30
C GLN A 21 -11.76 -3.58 -11.61
N PHE A 22 -12.57 -2.89 -10.81
CA PHE A 22 -13.76 -3.45 -10.20
C PHE A 22 -14.72 -4.00 -11.25
N ASP A 23 -15.06 -3.21 -12.29
CA ASP A 23 -16.04 -3.61 -13.31
C ASP A 23 -15.56 -4.86 -14.08
N ARG A 24 -14.28 -4.92 -14.48
CA ARG A 24 -13.69 -6.10 -15.13
C ARG A 24 -13.79 -7.37 -14.26
N ALA A 25 -13.50 -7.25 -12.99
CA ALA A 25 -13.55 -8.37 -12.07
C ALA A 25 -14.99 -8.79 -11.75
N ALA A 26 -15.90 -7.83 -11.60
CA ALA A 26 -17.32 -8.07 -11.39
C ALA A 26 -17.96 -8.80 -12.58
N ASP A 27 -17.54 -8.46 -13.81
CA ASP A 27 -17.98 -9.19 -15.02
C ASP A 27 -17.44 -10.63 -15.04
N LEU A 28 -16.17 -10.82 -14.66
CA LEU A 28 -15.54 -12.15 -14.61
C LEU A 28 -16.28 -13.15 -13.71
N ILE A 29 -16.86 -12.65 -12.60
CA ILE A 29 -17.60 -13.48 -11.62
C ILE A 29 -19.13 -13.38 -11.79
N ASN A 30 -19.62 -12.70 -12.83
CA ASN A 30 -21.05 -12.44 -13.06
C ASN A 30 -21.76 -11.84 -11.83
N LEU A 31 -21.12 -10.84 -11.19
CA LEU A 31 -21.65 -10.20 -10.00
C LEU A 31 -22.94 -9.44 -10.33
N GLU A 32 -24.00 -9.66 -9.57
CA GLU A 32 -25.33 -9.09 -9.77
C GLU A 32 -25.33 -7.56 -9.62
N ALA A 33 -26.19 -6.87 -10.35
CA ALA A 33 -26.23 -5.41 -10.40
C ALA A 33 -26.48 -4.77 -9.02
N TYR A 34 -27.37 -5.35 -8.20
CA TYR A 34 -27.61 -4.84 -6.85
C TYR A 34 -26.36 -4.95 -5.96
N MET A 35 -25.63 -6.06 -6.06
CA MET A 35 -24.41 -6.27 -5.30
C MET A 35 -23.30 -5.31 -5.75
N ARG A 36 -23.19 -5.04 -7.08
CA ARG A 36 -22.26 -4.00 -7.58
C ARG A 36 -22.57 -2.62 -6.97
N SER A 37 -23.86 -2.30 -6.80
CA SER A 37 -24.27 -1.04 -6.15
C SER A 37 -23.87 -1.00 -4.68
N ILE A 38 -24.05 -2.08 -3.93
CA ILE A 38 -23.62 -2.20 -2.53
C ILE A 38 -22.11 -2.03 -2.41
N LEU A 39 -21.35 -2.79 -3.22
CA LEU A 39 -19.89 -2.86 -3.12
C LEU A 39 -19.17 -1.61 -3.65
N THR A 40 -19.86 -0.68 -4.28
CA THR A 40 -19.29 0.59 -4.75
C THR A 40 -19.67 1.80 -3.89
N ALA A 41 -20.61 1.63 -2.96
CA ALA A 41 -21.04 2.67 -2.04
C ALA A 41 -20.29 2.55 -0.70
N PRO A 42 -19.76 3.66 -0.13
CA PRO A 42 -19.18 3.60 1.19
C PRO A 42 -20.27 3.43 2.26
N PHE A 43 -19.97 2.61 3.27
CA PHE A 43 -20.86 2.43 4.42
C PHE A 43 -21.02 3.73 5.22
N ARG A 44 -19.93 4.51 5.37
CA ARG A 44 -19.95 5.75 6.14
C ARG A 44 -18.83 6.69 5.71
N GLU A 45 -19.18 7.96 5.60
CA GLU A 45 -18.24 9.06 5.41
C GLU A 45 -18.33 10.01 6.60
N VAL A 46 -17.17 10.36 7.19
CA VAL A 46 -17.06 11.32 8.28
C VAL A 46 -16.08 12.41 7.85
N GLN A 47 -16.55 13.66 7.82
CA GLN A 47 -15.72 14.85 7.67
C GLN A 47 -15.80 15.65 8.97
N VAL A 48 -14.67 16.18 9.41
CA VAL A 48 -14.55 16.95 10.63
C VAL A 48 -13.65 18.15 10.46
N GLU A 49 -14.02 19.24 11.12
CA GLU A 49 -13.17 20.43 11.24
C GLU A 49 -12.35 20.38 12.52
N LEU A 50 -11.08 20.72 12.42
CA LEU A 50 -10.05 20.54 13.44
C LEU A 50 -9.42 21.89 13.81
N PRO A 51 -10.05 22.69 14.69
CA PRO A 51 -9.41 23.89 15.22
C PRO A 51 -8.23 23.51 16.12
N VAL A 52 -7.04 23.97 15.76
CA VAL A 52 -5.77 23.73 16.46
C VAL A 52 -5.13 25.05 16.83
N ARG A 53 -4.70 25.17 18.10
CA ARG A 53 -3.87 26.31 18.54
C ARG A 53 -2.43 26.08 18.09
N MET A 54 -1.93 27.00 17.28
CA MET A 54 -0.56 26.99 16.77
C MET A 54 0.43 27.47 17.85
N ASP A 55 1.72 27.28 17.61
CA ASP A 55 2.77 27.67 18.57
C ASP A 55 2.86 29.20 18.77
N ASP A 56 2.46 29.97 17.75
CA ASP A 56 2.35 31.44 17.81
C ASP A 56 1.05 31.96 18.48
N GLY A 57 0.17 31.02 18.93
CA GLY A 57 -1.06 31.32 19.63
C GLY A 57 -2.31 31.49 18.76
N ARG A 58 -2.19 31.65 17.44
CA ARG A 58 -3.37 31.72 16.53
C ARG A 58 -4.08 30.35 16.46
N ILE A 59 -5.32 30.40 16.01
CA ILE A 59 -6.09 29.19 15.73
C ILE A 59 -6.09 28.96 14.21
N GLU A 60 -5.70 27.76 13.81
CA GLU A 60 -5.82 27.30 12.44
C GLU A 60 -6.81 26.14 12.38
N VAL A 61 -7.62 26.06 11.31
CA VAL A 61 -8.65 25.05 11.17
C VAL A 61 -8.28 24.15 9.99
N PHE A 62 -8.13 22.85 10.26
CA PHE A 62 -7.82 21.83 9.27
C PHE A 62 -9.03 20.96 9.02
N THR A 63 -9.16 20.41 7.80
CA THR A 63 -10.22 19.47 7.47
C THR A 63 -9.68 18.04 7.54
N GLY A 64 -10.40 17.16 8.22
CA GLY A 64 -10.07 15.74 8.35
C GLY A 64 -11.19 14.84 7.87
N TYR A 65 -10.82 13.69 7.32
CA TYR A 65 -11.73 12.68 6.77
C TYR A 65 -11.48 11.31 7.40
N ARG A 66 -12.55 10.54 7.63
CA ARG A 66 -12.50 9.10 7.89
C ARG A 66 -13.63 8.44 7.12
N ILE A 67 -13.28 7.61 6.13
CA ILE A 67 -14.24 6.91 5.28
C ILE A 67 -14.13 5.41 5.56
N GLN A 68 -15.28 4.81 5.89
CA GLN A 68 -15.48 3.37 6.08
C GLN A 68 -16.20 2.85 4.84
N HIS A 69 -15.45 2.12 3.99
CA HIS A 69 -16.02 1.69 2.71
C HIS A 69 -16.93 0.47 2.90
N ASN A 70 -16.44 -0.61 3.47
CA ASN A 70 -17.25 -1.82 3.70
C ASN A 70 -16.76 -2.55 4.95
N GLY A 71 -17.69 -3.00 5.79
CA GLY A 71 -17.44 -3.70 7.04
C GLY A 71 -18.04 -5.10 7.11
N ALA A 72 -18.49 -5.68 6.00
CA ALA A 72 -19.15 -6.98 5.99
C ALA A 72 -18.28 -8.11 6.55
N ARG A 73 -16.96 -8.05 6.36
CA ARG A 73 -16.00 -9.05 6.81
C ARG A 73 -15.41 -8.79 8.21
N GLY A 74 -15.72 -7.66 8.82
CA GLY A 74 -15.21 -7.30 10.16
C GLY A 74 -14.98 -5.81 10.35
N PRO A 75 -14.27 -5.41 11.42
CA PRO A 75 -13.99 -4.01 11.68
C PRO A 75 -13.25 -3.37 10.50
N CYS A 76 -13.59 -2.11 10.22
CA CYS A 76 -12.91 -1.37 9.17
C CYS A 76 -11.43 -1.13 9.52
N LYS A 77 -10.55 -1.17 8.52
CA LYS A 77 -9.10 -1.04 8.70
C LYS A 77 -8.49 -0.17 7.63
N GLY A 78 -7.62 0.76 8.01
CA GLY A 78 -6.84 1.53 7.04
C GLY A 78 -6.05 2.69 7.63
N GLY A 79 -5.05 3.14 6.90
CA GLY A 79 -4.14 4.20 7.31
C GLY A 79 -4.79 5.58 7.40
N ILE A 80 -4.09 6.50 8.06
CA ILE A 80 -4.39 7.94 8.07
C ILE A 80 -3.20 8.64 7.42
N ARG A 81 -3.46 9.47 6.38
CA ARG A 81 -2.43 10.27 5.72
C ARG A 81 -2.55 11.74 6.09
N TYR A 82 -1.41 12.40 6.15
CA TYR A 82 -1.32 13.85 6.25
C TYR A 82 -0.73 14.38 4.95
N HIS A 83 -1.60 15.01 4.13
CA HIS A 83 -1.18 15.50 2.82
C HIS A 83 -2.01 16.72 2.41
N PRO A 84 -1.43 17.74 1.76
CA PRO A 84 -2.17 18.92 1.32
C PRO A 84 -3.33 18.61 0.36
N GLU A 85 -3.18 17.57 -0.44
CA GLU A 85 -4.17 17.13 -1.43
C GLU A 85 -5.12 16.04 -0.90
N ALA A 86 -5.02 15.69 0.40
CA ALA A 86 -5.93 14.71 0.99
C ALA A 86 -7.36 15.27 0.98
N ASP A 87 -8.13 14.85 0.00
CA ASP A 87 -9.55 15.18 -0.13
C ASP A 87 -10.43 13.95 0.07
N LYS A 88 -11.74 14.19 0.05
CA LYS A 88 -12.74 13.16 0.25
C LYS A 88 -12.68 12.05 -0.83
N ASP A 89 -12.52 12.40 -2.10
CA ASP A 89 -12.55 11.46 -3.20
C ASP A 89 -11.29 10.58 -3.23
N GLU A 90 -10.13 11.15 -2.91
CA GLU A 90 -8.88 10.38 -2.74
C GLU A 90 -9.01 9.40 -1.57
N VAL A 91 -9.49 9.87 -0.42
CA VAL A 91 -9.66 9.03 0.79
C VAL A 91 -10.67 7.91 0.52
N LEU A 92 -11.75 8.16 -0.21
CA LEU A 92 -12.72 7.14 -0.62
C LEU A 92 -12.10 6.08 -1.54
N GLY A 93 -11.36 6.48 -2.55
CA GLY A 93 -10.66 5.53 -3.43
C GLY A 93 -9.74 4.58 -2.66
N LEU A 94 -8.94 5.15 -1.75
CA LEU A 94 -8.04 4.37 -0.90
C LEU A 94 -8.78 3.48 0.12
N ALA A 95 -9.92 3.92 0.67
CA ALA A 95 -10.75 3.09 1.55
C ALA A 95 -11.34 1.88 0.80
N THR A 96 -11.73 2.08 -0.46
CA THR A 96 -12.21 1.03 -1.36
C THR A 96 -11.13 -0.03 -1.59
N ILE A 97 -9.91 0.38 -1.93
CA ILE A 97 -8.78 -0.55 -2.12
C ILE A 97 -8.47 -1.31 -0.83
N MET A 98 -8.58 -0.67 0.34
CA MET A 98 -8.38 -1.36 1.62
C MET A 98 -9.37 -2.51 1.83
N THR A 99 -10.65 -2.37 1.41
CA THR A 99 -11.63 -3.46 1.45
C THR A 99 -11.16 -4.66 0.62
N TRP A 100 -10.69 -4.42 -0.60
CA TRP A 100 -10.23 -5.49 -1.47
C TRP A 100 -8.94 -6.14 -0.97
N LYS A 101 -8.03 -5.34 -0.44
CA LYS A 101 -6.76 -5.83 0.12
C LYS A 101 -6.98 -6.76 1.31
N THR A 102 -7.83 -6.37 2.27
CA THR A 102 -8.13 -7.21 3.44
C THR A 102 -8.89 -8.47 3.06
N ALA A 103 -9.81 -8.36 2.12
CA ALA A 103 -10.57 -9.50 1.61
C ALA A 103 -9.67 -10.49 0.85
N LEU A 104 -8.73 -10.01 0.01
CA LEU A 104 -7.78 -10.87 -0.71
C LEU A 104 -6.88 -11.65 0.25
N MET A 105 -6.39 -10.99 1.31
CA MET A 105 -5.57 -11.65 2.34
C MET A 105 -6.37 -12.58 3.25
N ASP A 106 -7.68 -12.63 3.11
CA ASP A 106 -8.59 -13.44 3.93
C ASP A 106 -8.47 -13.13 5.43
N ILE A 107 -8.20 -11.87 5.77
CA ILE A 107 -8.18 -11.39 7.14
C ILE A 107 -9.54 -10.79 7.55
N PRO A 108 -9.94 -10.85 8.83
CA PRO A 108 -11.28 -10.47 9.28
C PRO A 108 -11.42 -8.96 9.45
N PHE A 109 -11.16 -8.21 8.37
CA PHE A 109 -11.29 -6.77 8.32
C PHE A 109 -12.09 -6.31 7.11
N GLY A 110 -12.80 -5.22 7.30
CA GLY A 110 -13.29 -4.37 6.24
C GLY A 110 -12.25 -3.34 5.79
N GLY A 111 -12.68 -2.35 5.01
CA GLY A 111 -11.82 -1.27 4.52
C GLY A 111 -12.21 0.10 5.02
N ALA A 112 -11.23 0.87 5.44
CA ALA A 112 -11.36 2.30 5.73
C ALA A 112 -10.11 3.07 5.33
N LYS A 113 -10.23 4.38 5.27
CA LYS A 113 -9.10 5.31 5.11
C LYS A 113 -9.39 6.61 5.84
N GLY A 114 -8.34 7.26 6.32
CA GLY A 114 -8.41 8.61 6.86
C GLY A 114 -7.40 9.53 6.18
N GLY A 115 -7.65 10.82 6.30
CA GLY A 115 -6.72 11.85 5.84
C GLY A 115 -6.96 13.15 6.57
N ILE A 116 -5.92 13.96 6.69
CA ILE A 116 -6.03 15.37 7.07
C ILE A 116 -5.39 16.19 5.96
N GLN A 117 -6.11 17.20 5.49
CA GLN A 117 -5.61 18.14 4.49
C GLN A 117 -4.63 19.10 5.15
N VAL A 118 -3.35 18.75 5.13
CA VAL A 118 -2.27 19.49 5.81
C VAL A 118 -0.92 19.18 5.18
N ASP A 119 -0.02 20.18 5.13
CA ASP A 119 1.41 19.95 4.89
C ASP A 119 2.13 19.78 6.23
N PRO A 120 2.44 18.55 6.67
CA PRO A 120 3.03 18.32 7.99
C PRO A 120 4.46 18.89 8.14
N ARG A 121 5.12 19.22 7.03
CA ARG A 121 6.47 19.86 7.06
C ARG A 121 6.42 21.30 7.55
N LYS A 122 5.23 21.92 7.51
CA LYS A 122 5.00 23.30 7.99
C LYS A 122 4.61 23.34 9.48
N LEU A 123 4.42 22.20 10.11
CA LEU A 123 4.00 22.11 11.51
C LEU A 123 5.16 21.66 12.40
N SER A 124 5.21 22.21 13.61
CA SER A 124 6.08 21.70 14.67
C SER A 124 5.59 20.32 15.15
N LYS A 125 6.44 19.59 15.86
CA LYS A 125 6.06 18.31 16.48
C LYS A 125 4.88 18.47 17.45
N LEU A 126 4.82 19.57 18.18
CA LEU A 126 3.75 19.86 19.15
C LEU A 126 2.43 20.21 18.43
N GLU A 127 2.52 20.93 17.31
CA GLU A 127 1.35 21.23 16.48
C GLU A 127 0.79 19.95 15.84
N LEU A 128 1.65 19.06 15.32
CA LEU A 128 1.25 17.75 14.79
C LEU A 128 0.58 16.88 15.87
N GLU A 129 1.11 16.90 17.10
CA GLU A 129 0.50 16.19 18.22
C GLU A 129 -0.89 16.74 18.54
N ARG A 130 -1.04 18.06 18.66
CA ARG A 130 -2.34 18.70 18.91
C ARG A 130 -3.34 18.39 17.79
N LEU A 131 -2.91 18.46 16.54
CA LEU A 131 -3.73 18.11 15.38
C LEU A 131 -4.20 16.65 15.44
N THR A 132 -3.27 15.72 15.67
CA THR A 132 -3.55 14.28 15.76
C THR A 132 -4.54 13.97 16.90
N ARG A 133 -4.33 14.53 18.09
CA ARG A 133 -5.23 14.36 19.23
C ARG A 133 -6.61 14.95 18.93
N ARG A 134 -6.67 16.14 18.33
CA ARG A 134 -7.95 16.76 17.93
C ARG A 134 -8.69 15.90 16.92
N PHE A 135 -8.01 15.35 15.92
CA PHE A 135 -8.61 14.45 14.94
C PHE A 135 -9.15 13.19 15.62
N THR A 136 -8.35 12.56 16.48
CA THR A 136 -8.76 11.36 17.24
C THR A 136 -10.02 11.63 18.06
N GLN A 137 -10.10 12.76 18.76
CA GLN A 137 -11.30 13.17 19.51
C GLN A 137 -12.54 13.23 18.61
N ARG A 138 -12.41 13.89 17.45
CA ARG A 138 -13.55 14.12 16.55
C ARG A 138 -14.07 12.84 15.89
N ILE A 139 -13.18 11.90 15.56
CA ILE A 139 -13.56 10.63 14.93
C ILE A 139 -13.74 9.48 15.94
N SER A 140 -13.54 9.71 17.24
CA SER A 140 -13.62 8.64 18.26
C SER A 140 -14.95 7.88 18.27
N ILE A 141 -16.04 8.51 17.84
CA ILE A 141 -17.37 7.90 17.72
C ILE A 141 -17.43 6.72 16.75
N VAL A 142 -16.53 6.71 15.74
CA VAL A 142 -16.45 5.63 14.74
C VAL A 142 -15.27 4.70 14.98
N LEU A 143 -14.28 5.10 15.78
CA LEU A 143 -13.12 4.26 16.10
C LEU A 143 -13.43 3.18 17.13
N GLY A 144 -12.61 2.15 17.16
CA GLY A 144 -12.65 1.09 18.16
C GLY A 144 -12.06 -0.22 17.65
N PRO A 145 -11.58 -1.09 18.55
CA PRO A 145 -10.93 -2.34 18.17
C PRO A 145 -11.86 -3.29 17.39
N TYR A 146 -13.18 -3.14 17.53
CA TYR A 146 -14.19 -3.93 16.80
C TYR A 146 -15.04 -3.08 15.84
N ARG A 147 -14.62 -1.84 15.54
CA ARG A 147 -15.35 -0.93 14.63
C ARG A 147 -14.47 -0.45 13.49
N ASP A 148 -13.42 0.29 13.84
CA ASP A 148 -12.52 0.90 12.86
C ASP A 148 -11.14 1.15 13.49
N ILE A 149 -10.10 0.65 12.84
CA ILE A 149 -8.75 0.57 13.38
C ILE A 149 -7.80 1.34 12.46
N PRO A 150 -7.36 2.54 12.83
CA PRO A 150 -6.34 3.30 12.10
C PRO A 150 -4.98 2.60 12.04
N ALA A 151 -4.15 3.07 11.11
CA ALA A 151 -2.76 2.65 10.91
C ALA A 151 -1.93 3.80 10.31
N PRO A 152 -0.59 3.70 10.24
CA PRO A 152 0.21 4.66 9.52
C PRO A 152 -0.04 4.64 8.00
N ASP A 153 0.14 5.80 7.38
CA ASP A 153 0.15 6.01 5.94
C ASP A 153 1.12 7.18 5.61
N VAL A 154 0.97 7.82 4.45
CA VAL A 154 1.84 8.94 4.04
C VAL A 154 1.91 10.01 5.13
N ASN A 155 3.14 10.39 5.49
CA ASN A 155 3.49 11.40 6.51
C ASN A 155 2.93 11.14 7.92
N THR A 156 2.56 9.90 8.23
CA THR A 156 2.28 9.46 9.59
C THR A 156 3.18 8.26 9.94
N ASN A 157 3.41 8.06 11.23
CA ASN A 157 4.37 7.08 11.71
C ASN A 157 3.95 6.50 13.07
N ALA A 158 4.80 5.70 13.67
CA ALA A 158 4.57 5.07 14.96
C ALA A 158 4.30 6.09 16.09
N GLN A 159 4.93 7.27 16.04
CA GLN A 159 4.69 8.33 17.03
C GLN A 159 3.26 8.89 16.91
N VAL A 160 2.77 9.11 15.69
CA VAL A 160 1.37 9.52 15.45
C VAL A 160 0.40 8.47 15.97
N MET A 161 0.69 7.19 15.76
CA MET A 161 -0.12 6.09 16.28
C MET A 161 -0.11 6.03 17.83
N ALA A 162 1.02 6.37 18.45
CA ALA A 162 1.10 6.49 19.90
C ALA A 162 0.21 7.61 20.45
N TRP A 163 0.15 8.77 19.78
CA TRP A 163 -0.77 9.86 20.18
C TRP A 163 -2.24 9.48 20.01
N ILE A 164 -2.58 8.71 18.94
CA ILE A 164 -3.95 8.19 18.74
C ILE A 164 -4.31 7.23 19.87
N LEU A 165 -3.41 6.29 20.20
CA LEU A 165 -3.63 5.34 21.29
C LEU A 165 -3.89 6.06 22.62
N ASP A 166 -3.02 7.00 22.98
CA ASP A 166 -3.09 7.75 24.23
C ASP A 166 -4.38 8.57 24.32
N GLU A 167 -4.69 9.35 23.28
CA GLU A 167 -5.90 10.18 23.22
C GLU A 167 -7.19 9.35 23.30
N TYR A 168 -7.24 8.21 22.60
CA TYR A 168 -8.40 7.33 22.65
C TYR A 168 -8.53 6.68 24.02
N SER A 169 -7.43 6.15 24.56
CA SER A 169 -7.41 5.43 25.84
C SER A 169 -7.70 6.33 27.04
N SER A 170 -7.39 7.61 26.97
CA SER A 170 -7.71 8.58 28.04
C SER A 170 -9.22 8.70 28.32
N ARG A 171 -10.06 8.34 27.32
CA ARG A 171 -11.52 8.42 27.39
C ARG A 171 -12.22 7.08 27.54
N GLN A 172 -11.62 6.03 26.94
CA GLN A 172 -12.25 4.69 26.82
C GLN A 172 -11.55 3.63 27.69
N GLY A 173 -10.52 4.03 28.45
CA GLY A 173 -9.63 3.09 29.12
C GLY A 173 -8.59 2.52 28.16
N TYR A 174 -7.58 1.83 28.69
CA TYR A 174 -6.45 1.29 27.92
C TYR A 174 -6.92 0.33 26.83
N THR A 175 -6.80 0.74 25.57
CA THR A 175 -7.33 0.03 24.41
C THR A 175 -6.28 -0.08 23.32
N PRO A 176 -5.24 -0.93 23.48
CA PRO A 176 -4.09 -0.99 22.55
C PRO A 176 -4.46 -1.46 21.14
N ALA A 177 -5.54 -2.23 20.99
CA ALA A 177 -6.01 -2.74 19.71
C ALA A 177 -6.79 -1.69 18.87
N VAL A 178 -7.00 -0.46 19.38
CA VAL A 178 -7.70 0.59 18.63
C VAL A 178 -6.91 1.08 17.41
N VAL A 179 -5.60 0.92 17.42
CA VAL A 179 -4.70 1.41 16.35
C VAL A 179 -3.54 0.44 16.17
N THR A 180 -3.02 0.32 14.94
CA THR A 180 -1.84 -0.51 14.64
C THR A 180 -0.71 0.31 14.05
N GLY A 181 0.49 -0.26 14.01
CA GLY A 181 1.71 0.45 13.61
C GLY A 181 2.29 1.31 14.75
N LYS A 182 1.98 0.96 15.99
CA LYS A 182 2.50 1.60 17.20
C LYS A 182 3.98 1.27 17.41
N PRO A 183 4.70 2.05 18.22
CA PRO A 183 5.98 1.64 18.76
C PRO A 183 5.87 0.27 19.46
N VAL A 184 6.89 -0.58 19.34
CA VAL A 184 6.91 -1.91 19.97
C VAL A 184 6.71 -1.82 21.50
N ALA A 185 7.25 -0.78 22.12
CA ALA A 185 7.07 -0.53 23.57
C ALA A 185 5.59 -0.29 23.96
N LEU A 186 4.75 0.13 23.03
CA LEU A 186 3.32 0.38 23.24
C LEU A 186 2.43 -0.72 22.63
N GLY A 187 2.96 -1.91 22.42
CA GLY A 187 2.23 -3.06 21.87
C GLY A 187 2.25 -3.15 20.34
N GLY A 188 3.19 -2.47 19.67
CA GLY A 188 3.46 -2.67 18.25
C GLY A 188 4.03 -4.06 17.97
N SER A 189 3.78 -4.60 16.78
CA SER A 189 4.29 -5.92 16.37
C SER A 189 5.73 -5.85 15.88
N LEU A 190 6.54 -6.81 16.26
CA LEU A 190 7.81 -7.10 15.62
C LEU A 190 7.58 -7.40 14.12
N GLY A 191 8.57 -7.11 13.27
CA GLY A 191 8.50 -7.36 11.84
C GLY A 191 7.58 -6.40 11.05
N ARG A 192 6.84 -5.48 11.70
CA ARG A 192 5.90 -4.58 11.03
C ARG A 192 6.59 -3.62 10.06
N GLU A 193 7.79 -3.17 10.40
CA GLU A 193 8.53 -2.19 9.60
C GLU A 193 8.91 -2.73 8.22
N GLU A 194 9.41 -3.96 8.16
CA GLU A 194 9.81 -4.62 6.91
C GLU A 194 8.67 -5.39 6.22
N ALA A 195 7.50 -5.51 6.86
CA ALA A 195 6.42 -6.42 6.44
C ALA A 195 5.95 -6.22 5.00
N THR A 196 5.93 -4.98 4.50
CA THR A 196 5.52 -4.69 3.13
C THR A 196 6.57 -5.22 2.14
N GLY A 197 7.84 -4.87 2.31
CA GLY A 197 8.93 -5.39 1.47
C GLY A 197 9.04 -6.91 1.54
N ARG A 198 8.87 -7.50 2.73
CA ARG A 198 8.87 -8.96 2.93
C ARG A 198 7.72 -9.64 2.21
N GLY A 199 6.53 -9.04 2.21
CA GLY A 199 5.38 -9.53 1.43
C GLY A 199 5.65 -9.53 -0.07
N VAL A 200 6.23 -8.45 -0.60
CA VAL A 200 6.67 -8.37 -2.01
C VAL A 200 7.65 -9.49 -2.32
N MET A 201 8.68 -9.69 -1.49
CA MET A 201 9.66 -10.77 -1.67
C MET A 201 8.97 -12.15 -1.72
N TYR A 202 8.06 -12.45 -0.78
CA TYR A 202 7.37 -13.75 -0.79
C TYR A 202 6.56 -13.97 -2.07
N VAL A 203 5.86 -12.96 -2.57
CA VAL A 203 5.14 -13.06 -3.84
C VAL A 203 6.09 -13.27 -5.01
N MET A 204 7.24 -12.57 -5.03
CA MET A 204 8.29 -12.77 -6.05
C MET A 204 8.83 -14.20 -6.01
N SER A 205 9.10 -14.76 -4.82
CA SER A 205 9.61 -16.13 -4.64
C SER A 205 8.61 -17.17 -5.16
N GLU A 206 7.32 -17.01 -4.86
CA GLU A 206 6.26 -17.89 -5.34
C GLU A 206 6.12 -17.80 -6.87
N TYR A 207 6.14 -16.59 -7.43
CA TYR A 207 6.03 -16.39 -8.87
C TYR A 207 7.26 -16.93 -9.61
N ALA A 208 8.46 -16.72 -9.07
CA ALA A 208 9.71 -17.25 -9.60
C ALA A 208 9.65 -18.78 -9.76
N ARG A 209 9.17 -19.46 -8.71
CA ARG A 209 9.02 -20.92 -8.72
C ARG A 209 8.00 -21.40 -9.75
N ASP A 210 6.85 -20.73 -9.87
CA ASP A 210 5.74 -21.20 -10.68
C ASP A 210 5.91 -20.89 -12.18
N TYR A 211 6.69 -19.86 -12.53
CA TYR A 211 6.89 -19.39 -13.91
C TYR A 211 8.34 -19.49 -14.40
N GLY A 212 9.25 -20.03 -13.59
CA GLY A 212 10.63 -20.29 -14.00
C GLY A 212 11.46 -19.02 -14.21
N ILE A 213 11.08 -17.87 -13.66
CA ILE A 213 11.86 -16.65 -13.73
C ILE A 213 12.86 -16.66 -12.56
N PRO A 214 14.19 -16.61 -12.82
CA PRO A 214 15.16 -16.74 -11.75
C PRO A 214 15.06 -15.59 -10.74
N LEU A 215 14.99 -15.91 -9.46
CA LEU A 215 15.14 -14.94 -8.39
C LEU A 215 16.59 -14.95 -7.90
N LYS A 216 17.15 -16.11 -7.60
CA LYS A 216 18.58 -16.24 -7.29
C LYS A 216 19.45 -15.84 -8.49
N GLY A 217 20.27 -14.81 -8.31
CA GLY A 217 21.05 -14.21 -9.38
C GLY A 217 20.23 -13.40 -10.40
N GLY A 218 18.89 -13.37 -10.27
CA GLY A 218 17.98 -12.58 -11.11
C GLY A 218 18.21 -11.08 -10.92
N ARG A 219 18.04 -10.33 -11.99
CA ARG A 219 18.27 -8.88 -12.06
C ARG A 219 17.03 -8.13 -11.59
N VAL A 220 17.17 -7.33 -10.54
CA VAL A 220 16.07 -6.57 -9.94
C VAL A 220 16.34 -5.07 -10.05
N VAL A 221 15.35 -4.33 -10.53
CA VAL A 221 15.33 -2.87 -10.55
C VAL A 221 14.21 -2.39 -9.62
N ILE A 222 14.51 -1.46 -8.71
CA ILE A 222 13.54 -0.95 -7.73
C ILE A 222 13.43 0.57 -7.87
N GLN A 223 12.25 1.06 -8.22
CA GLN A 223 11.94 2.49 -8.21
C GLN A 223 11.41 2.89 -6.83
N GLY A 224 12.15 3.77 -6.15
CA GLY A 224 11.86 4.15 -4.77
C GLY A 224 12.67 3.36 -3.74
N PHE A 225 13.55 4.05 -3.02
CA PHE A 225 14.41 3.44 -1.99
C PHE A 225 14.04 3.91 -0.57
N GLY A 226 12.73 4.16 -0.38
CA GLY A 226 12.11 4.42 0.93
C GLY A 226 11.87 3.12 1.71
N ASN A 227 10.90 3.15 2.64
CA ASN A 227 10.63 2.02 3.54
C ASN A 227 10.41 0.69 2.80
N VAL A 228 9.58 0.66 1.75
CA VAL A 228 9.29 -0.59 1.02
C VAL A 228 10.51 -1.05 0.23
N GLY A 229 11.07 -0.17 -0.61
CA GLY A 229 12.15 -0.54 -1.53
C GLY A 229 13.46 -0.90 -0.83
N SER A 230 13.85 -0.20 0.24
CA SER A 230 15.07 -0.48 0.98
C SER A 230 15.00 -1.81 1.74
N HIS A 231 13.88 -2.09 2.41
CA HIS A 231 13.68 -3.39 3.06
C HIS A 231 13.60 -4.52 2.03
N LEU A 232 12.88 -4.33 0.92
CA LEU A 232 12.81 -5.31 -0.16
C LEU A 232 14.19 -5.64 -0.72
N ALA A 233 14.99 -4.61 -1.06
CA ALA A 233 16.34 -4.78 -1.61
C ALA A 233 17.19 -5.64 -0.67
N ARG A 234 17.23 -5.28 0.62
CA ARG A 234 17.96 -6.03 1.65
C ARG A 234 17.52 -7.49 1.77
N LEU A 235 16.21 -7.72 1.75
CA LEU A 235 15.65 -9.06 1.89
C LEU A 235 15.92 -9.93 0.66
N LEU A 236 15.79 -9.38 -0.55
CA LEU A 236 16.07 -10.08 -1.79
C LEU A 236 17.54 -10.51 -1.90
N ASP A 237 18.46 -9.65 -1.51
CA ASP A 237 19.88 -9.98 -1.49
C ASP A 237 20.19 -11.05 -0.44
N ALA A 238 19.76 -10.82 0.82
CA ALA A 238 20.13 -11.66 1.94
C ALA A 238 19.45 -13.05 1.97
N GLU A 239 18.18 -13.13 1.55
CA GLU A 239 17.37 -14.34 1.71
C GLU A 239 17.19 -15.09 0.36
N GLU A 240 17.17 -14.38 -0.78
CA GLU A 240 16.92 -14.99 -2.09
C GLU A 240 18.16 -14.99 -3.01
N GLY A 241 19.21 -14.25 -2.65
CA GLY A 241 20.41 -14.11 -3.48
C GLY A 241 20.16 -13.45 -4.83
N ALA A 242 19.16 -12.58 -4.91
CA ALA A 242 18.85 -11.79 -6.10
C ALA A 242 19.87 -10.65 -6.27
N LYS A 243 20.06 -10.20 -7.50
CA LYS A 243 20.96 -9.07 -7.81
C LYS A 243 20.13 -7.80 -7.97
N VAL A 244 20.10 -6.95 -6.96
CA VAL A 244 19.56 -5.60 -7.12
C VAL A 244 20.58 -4.78 -7.91
N ILE A 245 20.26 -4.51 -9.18
CA ILE A 245 21.19 -3.85 -10.10
C ILE A 245 20.96 -2.34 -10.21
N ALA A 246 19.75 -1.86 -9.92
CA ALA A 246 19.46 -0.43 -9.91
C ALA A 246 18.38 -0.10 -8.87
N VAL A 247 18.53 1.09 -8.27
CA VAL A 247 17.53 1.68 -7.39
C VAL A 247 17.46 3.18 -7.62
N SER A 248 16.32 3.81 -7.32
CA SER A 248 16.19 5.27 -7.35
C SER A 248 15.39 5.83 -6.17
N ASP A 249 15.58 7.11 -5.90
CA ASP A 249 14.73 7.92 -5.02
C ASP A 249 14.17 9.14 -5.77
N VAL A 250 13.71 10.16 -5.05
CA VAL A 250 13.14 11.37 -5.64
C VAL A 250 14.19 12.18 -6.44
N ASP A 251 15.45 12.10 -6.05
CA ASP A 251 16.54 12.93 -6.61
C ASP A 251 17.26 12.21 -7.78
N GLY A 252 16.97 10.93 -8.05
CA GLY A 252 17.58 10.13 -9.11
C GLY A 252 17.94 8.73 -8.66
N GLY A 253 18.79 8.05 -9.40
CA GLY A 253 19.14 6.65 -9.11
C GLY A 253 20.58 6.29 -9.40
N ILE A 254 20.89 5.03 -9.14
CA ILE A 254 22.17 4.41 -9.47
C ILE A 254 21.95 3.05 -10.13
N VAL A 255 22.89 2.66 -10.97
CA VAL A 255 22.94 1.33 -11.59
C VAL A 255 24.33 0.72 -11.47
N ASN A 256 24.36 -0.59 -11.17
CA ASN A 256 25.55 -1.42 -11.24
C ASN A 256 25.15 -2.82 -11.75
N GLU A 257 25.52 -3.14 -12.98
CA GLU A 257 25.18 -4.40 -13.66
C GLU A 257 25.66 -5.67 -12.90
N LYS A 258 26.68 -5.52 -12.05
CA LYS A 258 27.21 -6.62 -11.22
C LYS A 258 26.43 -6.82 -9.93
N GLY A 259 25.49 -5.92 -9.61
CA GLY A 259 24.76 -5.80 -8.34
C GLY A 259 25.30 -4.65 -7.47
N LEU A 260 24.40 -4.04 -6.71
CA LEU A 260 24.72 -2.96 -5.79
C LEU A 260 25.24 -3.52 -4.45
N ASP A 261 26.20 -2.85 -3.83
CA ASP A 261 26.56 -3.07 -2.43
C ASP A 261 25.46 -2.47 -1.53
N LEU A 262 24.48 -3.30 -1.18
CA LEU A 262 23.32 -2.87 -0.41
C LEU A 262 23.66 -2.44 1.03
N PRO A 263 24.52 -3.12 1.79
CA PRO A 263 24.94 -2.65 3.11
C PRO A 263 25.51 -1.23 3.07
N GLY A 264 26.43 -0.96 2.13
CA GLY A 264 27.02 0.37 1.96
C GLY A 264 25.99 1.42 1.52
N LEU A 265 25.12 1.09 0.58
CA LEU A 265 24.06 1.98 0.11
C LEU A 265 23.04 2.31 1.21
N LEU A 266 22.60 1.31 1.98
CA LEU A 266 21.68 1.52 3.11
C LEU A 266 22.28 2.43 4.17
N LYS A 267 23.59 2.29 4.47
CA LYS A 267 24.29 3.20 5.36
C LYS A 267 24.30 4.63 4.80
N HIS A 268 24.62 4.81 3.52
CA HIS A 268 24.61 6.11 2.84
C HIS A 268 23.26 6.82 2.96
N VAL A 269 22.16 6.10 2.65
CA VAL A 269 20.80 6.65 2.73
C VAL A 269 20.35 6.91 4.16
N SER A 270 20.81 6.11 5.15
CA SER A 270 20.51 6.37 6.57
C SER A 270 21.09 7.69 7.07
N GLU A 271 22.13 8.19 6.41
CA GLU A 271 22.73 9.52 6.65
C GLU A 271 21.98 10.65 5.90
N ARG A 272 20.79 10.36 5.34
CA ARG A 272 19.93 11.27 4.57
C ARG A 272 20.56 11.80 3.29
N ARG A 273 21.46 11.01 2.68
CA ARG A 273 22.05 11.33 1.38
C ARG A 273 21.24 10.73 0.25
N PRO A 274 21.07 11.45 -0.88
CA PRO A 274 20.39 10.93 -2.06
C PRO A 274 21.05 9.67 -2.62
N VAL A 275 20.22 8.75 -3.16
CA VAL A 275 20.70 7.51 -3.78
C VAL A 275 21.70 7.78 -4.90
N GLY A 276 21.41 8.77 -5.76
CA GLY A 276 22.26 9.13 -6.90
C GLY A 276 23.68 9.60 -6.57
N GLU A 277 23.96 9.97 -5.31
CA GLU A 277 25.28 10.36 -4.83
C GLU A 277 26.18 9.18 -4.42
N TRP A 278 25.61 7.97 -4.34
CA TRP A 278 26.35 6.77 -3.95
C TRP A 278 27.42 6.39 -4.96
N LYS A 279 28.66 6.17 -4.52
CA LYS A 279 29.80 5.90 -5.40
C LYS A 279 29.94 4.43 -5.82
N GLY A 280 29.06 3.55 -5.36
CA GLY A 280 29.07 2.12 -5.69
C GLY A 280 28.36 1.76 -7.01
N GLY A 281 27.94 2.75 -7.80
CA GLY A 281 27.29 2.57 -9.10
C GLY A 281 27.41 3.81 -9.98
N LYS A 282 26.91 3.71 -11.22
CA LYS A 282 26.76 4.84 -12.14
C LYS A 282 25.46 5.57 -11.81
N ALA A 283 25.52 6.89 -11.62
CA ALA A 283 24.33 7.73 -11.46
C ALA A 283 23.47 7.70 -12.73
N ILE A 284 22.15 7.65 -12.54
CA ILE A 284 21.13 7.65 -13.59
C ILE A 284 19.97 8.58 -13.20
N THR A 285 19.20 9.04 -14.19
CA THR A 285 17.93 9.74 -13.95
C THR A 285 16.81 8.76 -13.61
N ASN A 286 15.70 9.30 -13.11
CA ASN A 286 14.50 8.50 -12.86
C ASN A 286 13.87 7.97 -14.16
N GLU A 287 14.03 8.68 -15.28
CA GLU A 287 13.58 8.25 -16.61
C GLU A 287 14.43 7.08 -17.15
N GLU A 288 15.75 7.14 -16.98
CA GLU A 288 16.66 6.08 -17.42
C GLU A 288 16.41 4.76 -16.67
N LEU A 289 15.95 4.82 -15.41
CA LEU A 289 15.68 3.62 -14.63
C LEU A 289 14.69 2.66 -15.31
N TRP A 290 13.65 3.20 -15.96
CA TRP A 290 12.59 2.41 -16.59
C TRP A 290 13.04 1.63 -17.81
N THR A 291 14.17 1.98 -18.39
CA THR A 291 14.72 1.35 -19.61
C THR A 291 15.82 0.33 -19.32
N ILE A 292 16.16 0.11 -18.03
CA ILE A 292 17.20 -0.86 -17.65
C ILE A 292 16.66 -2.28 -17.83
N PRO A 293 17.28 -3.11 -18.70
CA PRO A 293 16.87 -4.50 -18.86
C PRO A 293 17.00 -5.28 -17.55
N CYS A 294 15.91 -5.94 -17.13
CA CYS A 294 15.89 -6.69 -15.88
C CYS A 294 14.91 -7.87 -15.93
N ASP A 295 15.00 -8.77 -14.95
CA ASP A 295 14.00 -9.82 -14.78
C ASP A 295 12.78 -9.28 -14.02
N TRP A 296 13.03 -8.44 -13.00
CA TRP A 296 12.03 -7.94 -12.07
C TRP A 296 12.10 -6.43 -11.94
N LEU A 297 11.01 -5.75 -12.24
CA LEU A 297 10.86 -4.31 -12.04
C LEU A 297 9.88 -4.06 -10.90
N VAL A 298 10.30 -3.31 -9.87
CA VAL A 298 9.49 -3.06 -8.69
C VAL A 298 9.28 -1.56 -8.49
N PRO A 299 8.14 -0.99 -8.92
CA PRO A 299 7.73 0.35 -8.52
C PRO A 299 7.32 0.32 -7.03
N ALA A 300 8.09 1.02 -6.17
CA ALA A 300 7.93 1.02 -4.72
C ALA A 300 7.88 2.44 -4.10
N ALA A 301 7.61 3.48 -4.90
CA ALA A 301 7.55 4.87 -4.43
C ALA A 301 6.12 5.42 -4.45
N LEU A 302 5.61 5.82 -5.59
CA LEU A 302 4.36 6.55 -5.75
C LEU A 302 3.38 5.84 -6.68
N GLY A 303 2.10 6.22 -6.61
CA GLY A 303 1.08 5.83 -7.57
C GLY A 303 1.26 6.53 -8.93
N GLY A 304 0.72 5.94 -10.00
CA GLY A 304 0.66 6.54 -11.33
C GLY A 304 2.03 6.76 -12.02
N VAL A 305 3.07 6.04 -11.62
CA VAL A 305 4.43 6.20 -12.19
C VAL A 305 4.64 5.41 -13.49
N ILE A 306 3.86 4.36 -13.73
CA ILE A 306 3.86 3.62 -15.00
C ILE A 306 2.64 4.06 -15.80
N THR A 307 2.90 4.84 -16.87
CA THR A 307 1.87 5.42 -17.73
C THR A 307 2.09 5.04 -19.19
N LYS A 308 1.03 5.17 -20.00
CA LYS A 308 1.10 4.97 -21.45
C LYS A 308 2.10 5.93 -22.11
N GLU A 309 2.10 7.17 -21.66
CA GLU A 309 2.84 8.27 -22.26
C GLU A 309 4.32 8.23 -21.91
N ALA A 310 4.65 7.82 -20.66
CA ALA A 310 6.02 7.92 -20.15
C ALA A 310 6.86 6.67 -20.42
N ASN A 311 6.40 5.48 -20.00
CA ASN A 311 7.30 4.35 -19.87
C ASN A 311 6.72 2.96 -20.20
N ALA A 312 5.41 2.76 -20.22
CA ALA A 312 4.81 1.43 -20.44
C ALA A 312 5.26 0.76 -21.76
N ARG A 313 5.66 1.54 -22.77
CA ARG A 313 6.14 1.02 -24.07
C ARG A 313 7.63 0.70 -24.08
N THR A 314 8.43 1.28 -23.17
CA THR A 314 9.90 1.19 -23.15
C THR A 314 10.43 0.32 -22.01
N ILE A 315 9.63 0.01 -21.01
CA ILE A 315 9.99 -0.94 -19.94
C ILE A 315 10.50 -2.25 -20.54
N ASP A 316 11.68 -2.71 -20.10
CA ASP A 316 12.31 -3.96 -20.53
C ASP A 316 12.51 -4.88 -19.32
N CYS A 317 11.45 -5.59 -18.97
CA CYS A 317 11.45 -6.57 -17.86
C CYS A 317 10.56 -7.76 -18.18
N LYS A 318 10.72 -8.85 -17.43
CA LYS A 318 9.84 -10.02 -17.52
C LYS A 318 8.58 -9.84 -16.68
N VAL A 319 8.72 -9.21 -15.50
CA VAL A 319 7.64 -9.05 -14.53
C VAL A 319 7.72 -7.68 -13.86
N VAL A 320 6.58 -7.01 -13.74
CA VAL A 320 6.38 -5.85 -12.86
C VAL A 320 5.74 -6.34 -11.57
N VAL A 321 6.32 -5.99 -10.40
CA VAL A 321 5.77 -6.32 -9.08
C VAL A 321 5.49 -5.03 -8.32
N GLU A 322 4.23 -4.73 -8.09
CA GLU A 322 3.81 -3.44 -7.55
C GLU A 322 4.00 -3.35 -6.04
N GLY A 323 5.11 -2.74 -5.62
CA GLY A 323 5.39 -2.44 -4.21
C GLY A 323 4.66 -1.20 -3.69
N ALA A 324 4.45 -0.19 -4.54
CA ALA A 324 3.62 0.99 -4.26
C ALA A 324 2.12 0.68 -4.48
N ASN A 325 1.24 1.58 -4.02
CA ASN A 325 -0.19 1.47 -4.34
C ASN A 325 -0.46 2.12 -5.71
N GLU A 326 -1.22 1.42 -6.57
CA GLU A 326 -1.65 1.87 -7.90
C GLU A 326 -0.54 2.51 -8.76
N PRO A 327 0.66 1.89 -8.86
CA PRO A 327 1.75 2.51 -9.60
C PRO A 327 1.52 2.47 -11.12
N THR A 328 0.70 1.52 -11.62
CA THR A 328 0.43 1.32 -13.05
C THR A 328 -0.97 1.80 -13.40
N THR A 329 -1.07 2.72 -14.38
CA THR A 329 -2.38 3.17 -14.88
C THR A 329 -3.08 2.07 -15.70
N PRO A 330 -4.42 2.05 -15.81
CA PRO A 330 -5.14 1.02 -16.57
C PRO A 330 -4.73 0.95 -18.05
N THR A 331 -4.40 2.07 -18.66
CA THR A 331 -3.91 2.11 -20.04
C THR A 331 -2.51 1.55 -20.17
N ALA A 332 -1.66 1.76 -19.17
CA ALA A 332 -0.32 1.15 -19.12
C ALA A 332 -0.39 -0.35 -18.84
N ASP A 333 -1.29 -0.78 -17.94
CA ASP A 333 -1.54 -2.20 -17.64
C ASP A 333 -1.89 -2.98 -18.92
N ALA A 334 -2.80 -2.44 -19.76
CA ALA A 334 -3.15 -3.04 -21.04
C ALA A 334 -1.95 -3.13 -22.02
N ILE A 335 -1.10 -2.11 -22.07
CA ILE A 335 0.12 -2.12 -22.90
C ILE A 335 1.12 -3.18 -22.40
N LEU A 336 1.31 -3.31 -21.10
CA LEU A 336 2.19 -4.34 -20.54
C LEU A 336 1.65 -5.75 -20.84
N GLU A 337 0.32 -5.94 -20.73
CA GLU A 337 -0.35 -7.20 -21.09
C GLU A 337 -0.13 -7.54 -22.58
N GLU A 338 -0.36 -6.59 -23.51
CA GLU A 338 -0.10 -6.76 -24.95
C GLU A 338 1.36 -7.14 -25.25
N ARG A 339 2.30 -6.65 -24.43
CA ARG A 339 3.74 -6.95 -24.53
C ARG A 339 4.14 -8.26 -23.86
N GLY A 340 3.20 -8.97 -23.23
CA GLY A 340 3.49 -10.21 -22.50
C GLY A 340 4.23 -10.00 -21.18
N ILE A 341 4.26 -8.77 -20.64
CA ILE A 341 4.88 -8.45 -19.35
C ILE A 341 3.84 -8.65 -18.26
N ALA A 342 4.07 -9.62 -17.39
CA ALA A 342 3.18 -9.90 -16.29
C ALA A 342 3.22 -8.77 -15.24
N VAL A 343 2.04 -8.40 -14.69
CA VAL A 343 1.94 -7.45 -13.59
C VAL A 343 1.36 -8.16 -12.36
N ILE A 344 2.13 -8.20 -11.29
CA ILE A 344 1.65 -8.66 -9.99
C ILE A 344 1.11 -7.45 -9.23
N PRO A 345 -0.22 -7.41 -8.95
CA PRO A 345 -0.88 -6.21 -8.47
C PRO A 345 -0.48 -5.85 -7.04
N ASP A 346 -0.54 -4.56 -6.74
CA ASP A 346 -0.18 -3.93 -5.49
C ASP A 346 -0.84 -4.55 -4.26
N PHE A 347 -2.15 -4.69 -4.26
CA PHE A 347 -2.89 -5.20 -3.09
C PHE A 347 -2.71 -6.72 -2.85
N LEU A 348 -2.00 -7.45 -3.74
CA LEU A 348 -1.41 -8.75 -3.47
C LEU A 348 0.03 -8.60 -2.96
N ALA A 349 0.88 -7.91 -3.71
CA ALA A 349 2.31 -7.84 -3.45
C ALA A 349 2.63 -7.07 -2.16
N ASN A 350 2.03 -5.89 -1.96
CA ASN A 350 2.32 -5.02 -0.83
C ASN A 350 1.42 -5.25 0.40
N ALA A 351 0.64 -6.32 0.41
CA ALA A 351 -0.31 -6.61 1.50
C ALA A 351 0.36 -7.05 2.81
N GLY A 352 1.67 -7.28 2.83
CA GLY A 352 2.39 -7.66 4.04
C GLY A 352 2.17 -6.70 5.20
N GLY A 353 2.16 -5.40 4.93
CA GLY A 353 1.93 -4.38 5.94
C GLY A 353 0.57 -4.47 6.64
N VAL A 354 -0.53 -4.67 5.91
CA VAL A 354 -1.86 -4.82 6.51
C VAL A 354 -2.01 -6.18 7.20
N THR A 355 -1.37 -7.21 6.69
CA THR A 355 -1.38 -8.56 7.29
C THR A 355 -0.68 -8.55 8.66
N VAL A 356 0.51 -7.95 8.79
CA VAL A 356 1.17 -7.82 10.09
C VAL A 356 0.42 -6.84 11.01
N SER A 357 -0.29 -5.84 10.46
CA SER A 357 -1.19 -5.01 11.26
C SER A 357 -2.35 -5.84 11.85
N TYR A 358 -2.86 -6.83 11.13
CA TYR A 358 -3.83 -7.78 11.69
C TYR A 358 -3.22 -8.59 12.85
N TYR A 359 -1.99 -9.07 12.71
CA TYR A 359 -1.32 -9.79 13.80
C TYR A 359 -1.07 -8.89 15.01
N GLU A 360 -0.70 -7.62 14.80
CA GLU A 360 -0.58 -6.64 15.90
C GLU A 360 -1.90 -6.48 16.65
N TRP A 361 -3.00 -6.32 15.92
CA TRP A 361 -4.34 -6.22 16.51
C TRP A 361 -4.70 -7.49 17.31
N ALA A 362 -4.48 -8.68 16.75
CA ALA A 362 -4.74 -9.95 17.42
C ALA A 362 -3.91 -10.11 18.71
N GLN A 363 -2.59 -9.79 18.65
CA GLN A 363 -1.69 -9.78 19.81
C GLN A 363 -2.18 -8.82 20.90
N ASN A 364 -2.66 -7.64 20.52
CA ASN A 364 -3.16 -6.62 21.45
C ASN A 364 -4.48 -7.03 22.10
N LEU A 365 -5.37 -7.75 21.40
CA LEU A 365 -6.58 -8.33 21.98
C LEU A 365 -6.28 -9.46 22.95
N GLN A 366 -5.29 -10.30 22.61
CA GLN A 366 -4.85 -11.43 23.43
C GLN A 366 -3.92 -10.99 24.57
N GLN A 367 -3.39 -9.77 24.52
CA GLN A 367 -2.34 -9.24 25.41
C GLN A 367 -1.10 -10.15 25.45
N TYR A 368 -0.79 -10.75 24.32
CA TYR A 368 0.33 -11.67 24.14
C TYR A 368 1.19 -11.27 22.95
N ARG A 369 2.51 -11.25 23.10
CA ARG A 369 3.44 -10.85 22.04
C ARG A 369 3.96 -12.06 21.30
N TRP A 370 3.95 -11.99 19.97
CA TRP A 370 4.56 -12.96 19.10
C TRP A 370 6.04 -12.62 18.87
N THR A 371 6.87 -13.66 18.66
CA THR A 371 8.25 -13.45 18.23
C THR A 371 8.30 -12.97 16.77
N HIS A 372 9.44 -12.42 16.37
CA HIS A 372 9.65 -11.99 14.98
C HIS A 372 9.49 -13.17 14.00
N GLU A 373 10.00 -14.35 14.38
CA GLU A 373 9.91 -15.58 13.59
C GLU A 373 8.46 -16.05 13.43
N GLN A 374 7.65 -15.96 14.50
CA GLN A 374 6.22 -16.27 14.43
C GLN A 374 5.49 -15.35 13.46
N VAL A 375 5.73 -14.04 13.57
CA VAL A 375 5.12 -13.04 12.67
C VAL A 375 5.48 -13.33 11.22
N ASN A 376 6.76 -13.58 10.92
CA ASN A 376 7.22 -13.83 9.55
C ASN A 376 6.71 -15.18 8.99
N ARG A 377 6.62 -16.22 9.82
CA ARG A 377 6.05 -17.51 9.43
C ARG A 377 4.57 -17.37 9.04
N GLU A 378 3.77 -16.72 9.87
CA GLU A 378 2.35 -16.49 9.59
C GLU A 378 2.13 -15.54 8.40
N LEU A 379 2.99 -14.53 8.25
CA LEU A 379 2.98 -13.65 7.08
C LEU A 379 3.24 -14.44 5.79
N LYS A 380 4.27 -15.30 5.78
CA LYS A 380 4.59 -16.15 4.63
C LYS A 380 3.40 -17.05 4.28
N ALA A 381 2.83 -17.72 5.26
CA ALA A 381 1.69 -18.62 5.05
C ALA A 381 0.48 -17.85 4.43
N THR A 382 0.14 -16.69 4.95
CA THR A 382 -0.98 -15.86 4.48
C THR A 382 -0.74 -15.36 3.04
N ILE A 383 0.43 -14.81 2.75
CA ILE A 383 0.78 -14.30 1.41
C ILE A 383 0.82 -15.43 0.39
N THR A 384 1.45 -16.56 0.71
CA THR A 384 1.52 -17.73 -0.19
C THR A 384 0.13 -18.28 -0.51
N LYS A 385 -0.76 -18.37 0.49
CA LYS A 385 -2.15 -18.79 0.28
C LYS A 385 -2.90 -17.83 -0.65
N ALA A 386 -2.77 -16.52 -0.44
CA ALA A 386 -3.42 -15.52 -1.29
C ALA A 386 -2.85 -15.56 -2.72
N TYR A 387 -1.53 -15.63 -2.87
CA TYR A 387 -0.87 -15.78 -4.17
C TYR A 387 -1.38 -17.02 -4.92
N ALA A 388 -1.41 -18.19 -4.27
CA ALA A 388 -1.87 -19.44 -4.89
C ALA A 388 -3.32 -19.31 -5.40
N ALA A 389 -4.21 -18.73 -4.62
CA ALA A 389 -5.60 -18.50 -5.04
C ALA A 389 -5.68 -17.58 -6.27
N VAL A 390 -4.89 -16.49 -6.32
CA VAL A 390 -4.86 -15.59 -7.48
C VAL A 390 -4.30 -16.29 -8.71
N ARG A 391 -3.20 -17.01 -8.59
CA ARG A 391 -2.58 -17.78 -9.68
C ARG A 391 -3.56 -18.80 -10.26
N ASP A 392 -4.24 -19.56 -9.41
CA ASP A 392 -5.13 -20.63 -9.84
C ASP A 392 -6.36 -20.07 -10.56
N LEU A 393 -6.97 -18.98 -10.03
CA LEU A 393 -8.08 -18.31 -10.71
C LEU A 393 -7.65 -17.65 -12.02
N SER A 394 -6.46 -17.01 -12.04
CA SER A 394 -5.86 -16.44 -13.25
C SER A 394 -5.72 -17.49 -14.35
N LYS A 395 -5.17 -18.67 -14.04
CA LYS A 395 -5.04 -19.79 -14.98
C LYS A 395 -6.39 -20.33 -15.43
N GLN A 396 -7.31 -20.56 -14.48
CA GLN A 396 -8.64 -21.11 -14.75
C GLN A 396 -9.48 -20.20 -15.67
N LYS A 397 -9.45 -18.90 -15.42
CA LYS A 397 -10.27 -17.92 -16.14
C LYS A 397 -9.52 -17.24 -17.30
N LYS A 398 -8.24 -17.54 -17.52
CA LYS A 398 -7.37 -16.87 -18.49
C LYS A 398 -7.40 -15.33 -18.30
N ALA A 399 -7.36 -14.91 -17.05
CA ALA A 399 -7.41 -13.49 -16.64
C ALA A 399 -6.05 -13.03 -16.11
N THR A 400 -5.79 -11.73 -16.10
CA THR A 400 -4.59 -11.18 -15.47
C THR A 400 -4.59 -11.43 -13.96
N PHE A 401 -3.42 -11.42 -13.33
CA PHE A 401 -3.31 -11.51 -11.87
C PHE A 401 -4.13 -10.43 -11.17
N ARG A 402 -4.15 -9.21 -11.70
CA ARG A 402 -4.94 -8.10 -11.17
C ARG A 402 -6.44 -8.41 -11.20
N THR A 403 -6.96 -8.82 -12.36
CA THR A 403 -8.39 -9.15 -12.49
C THR A 403 -8.78 -10.33 -11.59
N ALA A 404 -7.93 -11.36 -11.50
CA ALA A 404 -8.17 -12.51 -10.62
C ALA A 404 -8.16 -12.12 -9.14
N ALA A 405 -7.21 -11.26 -8.73
CA ALA A 405 -7.13 -10.78 -7.35
C ALA A 405 -8.36 -9.96 -6.95
N TYR A 406 -8.81 -9.04 -7.82
CA TYR A 406 -10.08 -8.31 -7.61
C TYR A 406 -11.27 -9.26 -7.54
N ALA A 407 -11.36 -10.23 -8.44
CA ALA A 407 -12.47 -11.20 -8.49
C ALA A 407 -12.60 -12.00 -7.18
N ILE A 408 -11.46 -12.48 -6.62
CA ILE A 408 -11.45 -13.16 -5.32
C ILE A 408 -11.91 -12.24 -4.21
N ALA A 409 -11.40 -11.01 -4.17
CA ALA A 409 -11.75 -10.06 -3.14
C ALA A 409 -13.24 -9.68 -3.19
N LEU A 410 -13.76 -9.38 -4.40
CA LEU A 410 -15.17 -9.07 -4.62
C LEU A 410 -16.08 -10.23 -4.20
N GLN A 411 -15.75 -11.45 -4.62
CA GLN A 411 -16.54 -12.63 -4.27
C GLN A 411 -16.63 -12.79 -2.75
N ARG A 412 -15.52 -12.69 -2.03
CA ARG A 412 -15.49 -12.83 -0.57
C ARG A 412 -16.29 -11.76 0.17
N VAL A 413 -16.28 -10.51 -0.32
CA VAL A 413 -17.08 -9.45 0.29
C VAL A 413 -18.55 -9.62 -0.06
N ALA A 414 -18.89 -9.96 -1.31
CA ALA A 414 -20.27 -10.23 -1.73
C ALA A 414 -20.89 -11.38 -0.94
N ASP A 415 -20.13 -12.46 -0.73
CA ASP A 415 -20.62 -13.61 0.06
C ASP A 415 -20.88 -13.19 1.51
N ALA A 416 -20.03 -12.35 2.10
CA ALA A 416 -20.24 -11.83 3.44
C ALA A 416 -21.46 -10.90 3.51
N GLU A 417 -21.71 -10.08 2.49
CA GLU A 417 -22.91 -9.22 2.41
C GLU A 417 -24.18 -10.09 2.30
N ARG A 418 -24.21 -11.09 1.42
CA ARG A 418 -25.34 -12.02 1.29
C ARG A 418 -25.65 -12.76 2.60
N LEU A 419 -24.60 -13.24 3.31
CA LEU A 419 -24.77 -13.91 4.60
C LEU A 419 -25.31 -12.98 5.70
N ARG A 420 -25.14 -11.67 5.54
CA ARG A 420 -25.70 -10.65 6.45
C ARG A 420 -27.10 -10.18 6.07
N GLY A 421 -27.65 -10.66 4.94
CA GLY A 421 -29.00 -10.34 4.49
C GLY A 421 -29.11 -9.19 3.51
N ASN A 422 -27.99 -8.80 2.89
CA ASN A 422 -27.93 -7.78 1.84
C ASN A 422 -27.93 -8.38 0.43
#